data_2340849a72b77f4a4bbaeecbb7e12b1c
#
_entry.id   2340849a72b77f4a4bbaeecbb7e12b1c
#
_cell.length_a   1.000
_cell.length_b   1.000
_cell.length_c   1.000
_cell.angle_alpha   90.00
_cell.angle_beta   90.00
_cell.angle_gamma   90.00
#
_symmetry.space_group_name_H-M   'P 1'
#
loop_
_entity.id
_entity.type
_entity.pdbx_description
1 polymer ?
#
loop_
_entity_poly.entity_id
_entity_poly.type
_entity_poly.pdbx_seq_one_letter_code
_entity_poly.pdbx_strand_id
1 'polypeptide(L)'
;MSKEGYSLWLVGGTALLVADTAQPLRQYALDSILFAQLRSDKLNGSRFTRYGRWYSGYRTALEERGWVIVRSRSDHQQSQVGQSLVPVQRLSDDLQARHPSLSGHLRAAITQLSQGAMQQHLQPFTLAEQDKTTHCAYELGVMLPDASLEMCGLAFKSALPASQIRPDTHLQPLPAEGIDLRASAGTLSEYLTVAHRQGLHDLLERTQHVGKIIDLGVLKPEGDDATA
;
A
#
# COMPACT_ATOMS: atom_id res chain seq x y z
N MET A 1 -3.00 1.17 -29.91
CA MET A 1 -2.04 0.98 -28.80
C MET A 1 -2.72 0.04 -27.80
N SER A 2 -2.07 -1.08 -27.43
CA SER A 2 -2.62 -1.98 -26.41
C SER A 2 -2.73 -1.20 -25.09
N LYS A 3 -3.87 -1.32 -24.38
CA LYS A 3 -4.05 -0.74 -23.05
C LYS A 3 -3.08 -1.47 -22.09
N GLU A 4 -2.37 -0.72 -21.23
CA GLU A 4 -1.51 -1.30 -20.19
C GLU A 4 -2.34 -2.11 -19.23
N GLY A 5 -1.94 -3.36 -18.99
CA GLY A 5 -2.55 -4.22 -18.00
C GLY A 5 -1.90 -4.04 -16.61
N TYR A 6 -2.63 -4.39 -15.56
CA TYR A 6 -2.13 -4.35 -14.18
C TYR A 6 -2.51 -5.62 -13.43
N SER A 7 -1.59 -6.12 -12.62
CA SER A 7 -1.84 -7.17 -11.62
C SER A 7 -1.87 -6.57 -10.22
N LEU A 8 -2.66 -7.17 -9.32
CA LEU A 8 -2.76 -6.75 -7.91
C LEU A 8 -1.98 -7.72 -7.02
N TRP A 9 -1.22 -7.16 -6.10
CA TRP A 9 -0.38 -7.88 -5.15
C TRP A 9 -0.64 -7.39 -3.73
N LEU A 10 -0.64 -8.30 -2.77
CA LEU A 10 -0.52 -7.96 -1.35
C LEU A 10 0.93 -8.17 -0.90
N VAL A 11 1.51 -7.16 -0.27
CA VAL A 11 2.87 -7.17 0.26
C VAL A 11 2.81 -6.73 1.72
N GLY A 12 2.69 -7.68 2.64
CA GLY A 12 2.38 -7.36 4.03
C GLY A 12 1.11 -6.49 4.12
N GLY A 13 1.25 -5.25 4.58
CA GLY A 13 0.14 -4.29 4.72
C GLY A 13 -0.12 -3.40 3.51
N THR A 14 0.56 -3.62 2.39
CA THR A 14 0.42 -2.83 1.17
C THR A 14 -0.33 -3.60 0.10
N ALA A 15 -1.34 -2.96 -0.50
CA ALA A 15 -1.90 -3.40 -1.78
C ALA A 15 -1.16 -2.67 -2.91
N LEU A 16 -0.59 -3.41 -3.87
CA LEU A 16 0.22 -2.86 -4.95
C LEU A 16 -0.31 -3.27 -6.32
N LEU A 17 -0.65 -2.28 -7.15
CA LEU A 17 -0.90 -2.48 -8.57
C LEU A 17 0.45 -2.49 -9.30
N VAL A 18 0.70 -3.49 -10.15
CA VAL A 18 1.92 -3.59 -10.92
C VAL A 18 1.59 -3.63 -12.41
N ALA A 19 2.15 -2.67 -13.16
CA ALA A 19 2.01 -2.63 -14.63
C ALA A 19 2.68 -3.86 -15.28
N ASP A 20 2.06 -4.41 -16.32
CA ASP A 20 2.58 -5.58 -17.01
C ASP A 20 3.96 -5.32 -17.64
N THR A 21 4.22 -4.10 -18.12
CA THR A 21 5.52 -3.69 -18.65
C THR A 21 6.60 -3.56 -17.58
N ALA A 22 6.24 -3.39 -16.30
CA ALA A 22 7.19 -3.32 -15.17
C ALA A 22 7.64 -4.70 -14.65
N GLN A 23 7.18 -5.80 -15.26
CA GLN A 23 7.46 -7.20 -14.85
C GLN A 23 8.93 -7.50 -14.53
N PRO A 24 9.94 -7.04 -15.29
CA PRO A 24 11.35 -7.36 -15.01
C PRO A 24 11.84 -6.90 -13.64
N LEU A 25 11.20 -5.88 -13.06
CA LEU A 25 11.55 -5.33 -11.75
C LEU A 25 10.50 -5.62 -10.68
N ARG A 26 9.39 -6.27 -11.04
CA ARG A 26 8.28 -6.57 -10.14
C ARG A 26 8.74 -7.24 -8.86
N GLN A 27 9.42 -8.39 -8.97
CA GLN A 27 9.84 -9.14 -7.79
C GLN A 27 10.69 -8.30 -6.85
N TYR A 28 11.61 -7.52 -7.40
CA TYR A 28 12.45 -6.65 -6.58
C TYR A 28 11.64 -5.54 -5.87
N ALA A 29 10.64 -4.98 -6.53
CA ALA A 29 9.75 -4.00 -5.90
C ALA A 29 8.97 -4.62 -4.73
N LEU A 30 8.38 -5.79 -4.93
CA LEU A 30 7.66 -6.54 -3.90
C LEU A 30 8.57 -6.85 -2.69
N ASP A 31 9.76 -7.37 -2.96
CA ASP A 31 10.76 -7.70 -1.93
C ASP A 31 11.24 -6.45 -1.18
N SER A 32 11.46 -5.34 -1.88
CA SER A 32 11.89 -4.07 -1.28
C SER A 32 10.82 -3.51 -0.35
N ILE A 33 9.55 -3.53 -0.75
CA ILE A 33 8.42 -3.08 0.07
C ILE A 33 8.31 -3.93 1.33
N LEU A 34 8.33 -5.26 1.18
CA LEU A 34 8.25 -6.15 2.34
C LEU A 34 9.43 -5.97 3.30
N PHE A 35 10.65 -5.94 2.76
CA PHE A 35 11.86 -5.69 3.56
C PHE A 35 11.76 -4.37 4.33
N ALA A 36 11.33 -3.29 3.64
CA ALA A 36 11.24 -1.97 4.25
C ALA A 36 10.21 -1.94 5.39
N GLN A 37 9.07 -2.63 5.25
CA GLN A 37 8.09 -2.78 6.31
C GLN A 37 8.70 -3.49 7.53
N LEU A 38 9.29 -4.68 7.32
CA LEU A 38 9.90 -5.49 8.37
C LEU A 38 11.05 -4.75 9.09
N ARG A 39 11.88 -4.03 8.32
CA ARG A 39 12.97 -3.24 8.87
C ARG A 39 12.46 -2.07 9.71
N SER A 40 11.42 -1.37 9.22
CA SER A 40 10.82 -0.29 9.99
C SER A 40 10.15 -0.79 11.27
N ASP A 41 9.42 -1.89 11.22
CA ASP A 41 8.84 -2.53 12.41
C ASP A 41 9.91 -2.86 13.45
N LYS A 42 11.06 -3.39 13.02
CA LYS A 42 12.19 -3.74 13.90
C LYS A 42 12.87 -2.52 14.53
N LEU A 43 13.08 -1.44 13.76
CA LEU A 43 13.90 -0.29 14.20
C LEU A 43 13.07 0.83 14.83
N ASN A 44 11.83 1.02 14.38
CA ASN A 44 10.97 2.14 14.76
C ASN A 44 9.76 1.72 15.60
N GLY A 45 9.58 0.40 15.80
CA GLY A 45 8.40 -0.16 16.43
C GLY A 45 7.20 -0.27 15.49
N SER A 46 6.06 -0.69 16.04
CA SER A 46 4.86 -0.94 15.26
C SER A 46 4.33 0.32 14.55
N ARG A 47 3.89 0.16 13.32
CA ARG A 47 3.18 1.21 12.53
C ARG A 47 1.91 1.73 13.22
N PHE A 48 1.34 0.94 14.13
CA PHE A 48 0.12 1.27 14.85
C PHE A 48 0.35 2.21 16.04
N THR A 49 1.57 2.35 16.53
CA THR A 49 1.88 3.19 17.70
C THR A 49 2.43 4.57 17.32
N ARG A 50 3.28 4.63 16.31
CA ARG A 50 3.95 5.87 15.87
C ARG A 50 4.07 5.90 14.36
N TYR A 51 2.95 5.99 13.65
CA TYR A 51 2.89 5.88 12.20
C TYR A 51 3.87 6.80 11.46
N GLY A 52 3.94 8.08 11.83
CA GLY A 52 4.85 9.04 11.17
C GLY A 52 6.32 8.64 11.27
N ARG A 53 6.78 8.16 12.46
CA ARG A 53 8.15 7.66 12.65
C ARG A 53 8.38 6.37 11.88
N TRP A 54 7.42 5.47 11.94
CA TRP A 54 7.46 4.20 11.21
C TRP A 54 7.58 4.46 9.71
N TYR A 55 6.74 5.34 9.16
CA TYR A 55 6.74 5.66 7.73
C TYR A 55 8.05 6.32 7.27
N SER A 56 8.66 7.16 8.10
CA SER A 56 9.99 7.72 7.82
C SER A 56 11.05 6.61 7.73
N GLY A 57 11.07 5.67 8.67
CA GLY A 57 11.97 4.52 8.63
C GLY A 57 11.70 3.58 7.45
N TYR A 58 10.44 3.41 7.07
CA TYR A 58 10.02 2.64 5.89
C TYR A 58 10.61 3.23 4.61
N ARG A 59 10.51 4.55 4.41
CA ARG A 59 11.14 5.23 3.27
C ARG A 59 12.65 5.10 3.26
N THR A 60 13.31 5.33 4.41
CA THR A 60 14.76 5.14 4.52
C THR A 60 15.18 3.72 4.15
N ALA A 61 14.40 2.71 4.56
CA ALA A 61 14.67 1.33 4.19
C ALA A 61 14.48 1.05 2.69
N LEU A 62 13.56 1.72 2.02
CA LEU A 62 13.45 1.68 0.54
C LEU A 62 14.68 2.33 -0.12
N GLU A 63 15.14 3.48 0.39
CA GLU A 63 16.36 4.16 -0.10
C GLU A 63 17.59 3.26 0.07
N GLU A 64 17.72 2.54 1.18
CA GLU A 64 18.78 1.53 1.38
C GLU A 64 18.72 0.38 0.35
N ARG A 65 17.58 0.16 -0.27
CA ARG A 65 17.37 -0.82 -1.35
C ARG A 65 17.46 -0.20 -2.75
N GLY A 66 18.00 1.00 -2.87
CA GLY A 66 18.27 1.65 -4.15
C GLY A 66 17.07 2.39 -4.75
N TRP A 67 15.99 2.60 -3.99
CA TRP A 67 14.91 3.49 -4.39
C TRP A 67 15.30 4.94 -4.13
N VAL A 68 15.26 5.78 -5.16
CA VAL A 68 15.47 7.23 -5.04
C VAL A 68 14.10 7.88 -4.84
N ILE A 69 13.83 8.35 -3.64
CA ILE A 69 12.54 9.00 -3.33
C ILE A 69 12.57 10.42 -3.89
N VAL A 70 11.83 10.64 -4.97
CA VAL A 70 11.77 11.92 -5.71
C VAL A 70 10.68 12.85 -5.20
N ARG A 71 9.68 12.31 -4.51
CA ARG A 71 8.58 13.08 -3.91
C ARG A 71 8.12 12.44 -2.61
N SER A 72 7.80 13.27 -1.64
CA SER A 72 7.22 12.83 -0.37
C SER A 72 6.25 13.88 0.16
N ARG A 73 5.08 13.43 0.63
CA ARG A 73 4.07 14.26 1.27
C ARG A 73 3.68 13.67 2.61
N SER A 74 3.44 14.54 3.57
CA SER A 74 2.94 14.22 4.90
C SER A 74 1.85 15.22 5.24
N ASP A 75 0.68 14.73 5.57
CA ASP A 75 -0.47 15.55 5.92
C ASP A 75 -1.20 14.94 7.12
N HIS A 76 -1.74 15.79 7.99
CA HIS A 76 -2.59 15.39 9.09
C HIS A 76 -3.91 16.14 8.96
N GLN A 77 -4.99 15.41 8.73
CA GLN A 77 -6.32 15.95 8.57
C GLN A 77 -7.10 15.78 9.87
N GLN A 78 -7.46 16.90 10.48
CA GLN A 78 -8.34 16.89 11.65
C GLN A 78 -9.76 16.48 11.29
N SER A 79 -10.43 15.84 12.22
CA SER A 79 -11.84 15.49 12.09
C SER A 79 -12.71 16.74 12.01
N GLN A 80 -13.60 16.79 11.01
CA GLN A 80 -14.61 17.83 10.89
C GLN A 80 -16.01 17.20 10.97
N VAL A 81 -16.94 17.93 11.56
CA VAL A 81 -18.33 17.47 11.70
C VAL A 81 -18.95 17.24 10.31
N GLY A 82 -19.59 16.08 10.14
CA GLY A 82 -20.26 15.71 8.88
C GLY A 82 -19.37 15.06 7.83
N GLN A 83 -18.06 14.96 8.06
CA GLN A 83 -17.16 14.20 7.17
C GLN A 83 -17.24 12.69 7.44
N SER A 84 -17.03 11.92 6.39
CA SER A 84 -16.91 10.46 6.42
C SER A 84 -15.61 10.01 5.75
N LEU A 85 -15.18 8.79 6.05
CA LEU A 85 -13.99 8.16 5.48
C LEU A 85 -14.30 6.73 5.04
N VAL A 86 -13.93 6.41 3.82
CA VAL A 86 -13.75 5.03 3.36
C VAL A 86 -12.26 4.86 3.07
N PRO A 87 -11.50 4.07 3.90
CA PRO A 87 -10.04 4.10 3.88
C PRO A 87 -9.43 3.83 2.50
N VAL A 88 -9.80 2.73 1.86
CA VAL A 88 -9.23 2.36 0.56
C VAL A 88 -9.66 3.31 -0.55
N GLN A 89 -10.89 3.85 -0.50
CA GLN A 89 -11.37 4.84 -1.46
C GLN A 89 -10.54 6.13 -1.36
N ARG A 90 -10.24 6.58 -0.14
CA ARG A 90 -9.41 7.78 0.08
C ARG A 90 -8.02 7.64 -0.52
N LEU A 91 -7.39 6.47 -0.37
CA LEU A 91 -6.08 6.16 -0.98
C LEU A 91 -6.17 6.10 -2.51
N SER A 92 -7.23 5.49 -3.02
CA SER A 92 -7.50 5.41 -4.46
C SER A 92 -7.69 6.80 -5.08
N ASP A 93 -8.47 7.67 -4.46
CA ASP A 93 -8.72 9.03 -4.94
C ASP A 93 -7.41 9.83 -5.03
N ASP A 94 -6.51 9.67 -4.05
CA ASP A 94 -5.21 10.34 -4.04
C ASP A 94 -4.29 9.83 -5.18
N LEU A 95 -4.30 8.53 -5.47
CA LEU A 95 -3.59 7.97 -6.62
C LEU A 95 -4.23 8.36 -7.94
N GLN A 96 -5.57 8.31 -8.05
CA GLN A 96 -6.31 8.67 -9.26
C GLN A 96 -6.12 10.14 -9.64
N ALA A 97 -6.03 11.04 -8.65
CA ALA A 97 -5.77 12.46 -8.90
C ALA A 97 -4.42 12.70 -9.60
N ARG A 98 -3.43 11.83 -9.37
CA ARG A 98 -2.12 11.88 -10.02
C ARG A 98 -2.06 11.06 -11.31
N HIS A 99 -2.82 9.97 -11.37
CA HIS A 99 -2.83 9.01 -12.48
C HIS A 99 -4.28 8.72 -12.92
N PRO A 100 -4.96 9.65 -13.62
CA PRO A 100 -6.37 9.47 -14.00
C PRO A 100 -6.64 8.23 -14.86
N SER A 101 -5.65 7.79 -15.63
CA SER A 101 -5.74 6.57 -16.47
C SER A 101 -5.89 5.28 -15.68
N LEU A 102 -5.58 5.29 -14.37
CA LEU A 102 -5.68 4.12 -13.49
C LEU A 102 -7.08 3.92 -12.90
N SER A 103 -8.06 4.83 -13.15
CA SER A 103 -9.36 4.83 -12.47
C SER A 103 -10.08 3.49 -12.51
N GLY A 104 -10.11 2.82 -13.67
CA GLY A 104 -10.73 1.50 -13.82
C GLY A 104 -10.01 0.39 -13.05
N HIS A 105 -8.68 0.39 -13.06
CA HIS A 105 -7.87 -0.58 -12.33
C HIS A 105 -7.95 -0.36 -10.81
N LEU A 106 -7.97 0.89 -10.35
CA LEU A 106 -8.13 1.23 -8.94
C LEU A 106 -9.48 0.77 -8.39
N ARG A 107 -10.58 0.96 -9.16
CA ARG A 107 -11.89 0.45 -8.79
C ARG A 107 -11.90 -1.07 -8.70
N ALA A 108 -11.37 -1.77 -9.71
CA ALA A 108 -11.26 -3.22 -9.70
C ALA A 108 -10.44 -3.72 -8.49
N ALA A 109 -9.33 -3.04 -8.15
CA ALA A 109 -8.54 -3.36 -6.97
C ALA A 109 -9.33 -3.19 -5.67
N ILE A 110 -10.09 -2.09 -5.50
CA ILE A 110 -10.95 -1.88 -4.33
C ILE A 110 -11.98 -3.00 -4.19
N THR A 111 -12.67 -3.33 -5.29
CA THR A 111 -13.66 -4.42 -5.33
C THR A 111 -13.04 -5.74 -4.86
N GLN A 112 -11.84 -6.06 -5.35
CA GLN A 112 -11.13 -7.29 -4.97
C GLN A 112 -10.66 -7.28 -3.52
N LEU A 113 -10.12 -6.15 -3.03
CA LEU A 113 -9.65 -6.00 -1.64
C LEU A 113 -10.80 -6.05 -0.62
N SER A 114 -12.01 -5.70 -1.02
CA SER A 114 -13.22 -5.76 -0.18
C SER A 114 -13.78 -7.18 -0.01
N GLN A 115 -13.27 -8.17 -0.75
CA GLN A 115 -13.70 -9.57 -0.61
C GLN A 115 -13.21 -10.18 0.70
N GLY A 116 -14.07 -10.96 1.38
CA GLY A 116 -13.81 -11.47 2.73
C GLY A 116 -12.52 -12.29 2.89
N ALA A 117 -12.11 -13.06 1.87
CA ALA A 117 -10.86 -13.81 1.90
C ALA A 117 -9.63 -12.89 1.97
N MET A 118 -9.65 -11.75 1.26
CA MET A 118 -8.54 -10.79 1.25
C MET A 118 -8.40 -10.07 2.58
N GLN A 119 -9.50 -9.83 3.27
CA GLN A 119 -9.49 -9.19 4.59
C GLN A 119 -8.69 -9.99 5.62
N GLN A 120 -8.80 -11.33 5.59
CA GLN A 120 -8.05 -12.20 6.51
C GLN A 120 -6.54 -12.06 6.33
N HIS A 121 -6.07 -11.83 5.09
CA HIS A 121 -4.66 -11.60 4.81
C HIS A 121 -4.20 -10.20 5.19
N LEU A 122 -5.03 -9.17 4.98
CA LEU A 122 -4.70 -7.78 5.27
C LEU A 122 -4.78 -7.45 6.76
N GLN A 123 -5.76 -7.97 7.48
CA GLN A 123 -6.06 -7.60 8.85
C GLN A 123 -4.85 -7.63 9.79
N PRO A 124 -3.97 -8.66 9.79
CA PRO A 124 -2.82 -8.71 10.68
C PRO A 124 -1.79 -7.57 10.46
N PHE A 125 -1.81 -6.97 9.26
CA PHE A 125 -0.87 -5.91 8.86
C PHE A 125 -1.50 -4.51 8.86
N THR A 126 -2.83 -4.43 8.91
CA THR A 126 -3.55 -3.16 8.76
C THR A 126 -4.29 -2.73 10.01
N LEU A 127 -4.54 -3.66 10.95
CA LEU A 127 -5.29 -3.40 12.18
C LEU A 127 -4.56 -3.92 13.41
N ALA A 128 -4.64 -3.15 14.51
CA ALA A 128 -4.21 -3.61 15.84
C ALA A 128 -5.15 -3.05 16.91
N GLU A 129 -5.63 -3.88 17.80
CA GLU A 129 -6.43 -3.45 18.97
C GLU A 129 -5.51 -3.18 20.17
N GLN A 130 -5.66 -2.00 20.76
CA GLN A 130 -4.96 -1.59 21.96
C GLN A 130 -5.88 -0.68 22.78
N ASP A 131 -6.05 -0.97 24.09
CA ASP A 131 -6.81 -0.14 25.03
C ASP A 131 -8.22 0.21 24.54
N LYS A 132 -8.97 -0.78 24.01
CA LYS A 132 -10.31 -0.62 23.40
C LYS A 132 -10.37 0.31 22.20
N THR A 133 -9.24 0.58 21.57
CA THR A 133 -9.11 1.36 20.36
C THR A 133 -8.50 0.51 19.26
N THR A 134 -9.05 0.55 18.07
CA THR A 134 -8.46 -0.09 16.90
C THR A 134 -7.59 0.93 16.16
N HIS A 135 -6.31 0.64 16.07
CA HIS A 135 -5.35 1.38 15.26
C HIS A 135 -5.34 0.81 13.85
N CYS A 136 -5.51 1.67 12.87
CA CYS A 136 -5.61 1.30 11.47
C CYS A 136 -4.46 1.93 10.68
N ALA A 137 -3.86 1.14 9.77
CA ALA A 137 -2.84 1.63 8.84
C ALA A 137 -2.99 0.88 7.51
N TYR A 138 -3.44 1.58 6.48
CA TYR A 138 -3.61 1.05 5.12
C TYR A 138 -2.61 1.68 4.17
N GLU A 139 -2.17 0.94 3.18
CA GLU A 139 -1.30 1.44 2.12
C GLU A 139 -1.74 0.88 0.77
N LEU A 140 -1.82 1.77 -0.22
CA LEU A 140 -2.09 1.45 -1.61
C LEU A 140 -0.98 2.05 -2.47
N GLY A 141 -0.45 1.27 -3.39
CA GLY A 141 0.62 1.70 -4.28
C GLY A 141 0.39 1.28 -5.73
N VAL A 142 1.20 1.86 -6.59
CA VAL A 142 1.27 1.48 -8.00
C VAL A 142 2.72 1.49 -8.46
N MET A 143 3.12 0.42 -9.16
CA MET A 143 4.33 0.37 -9.97
C MET A 143 3.95 0.65 -11.41
N LEU A 144 4.38 1.79 -11.92
CA LEU A 144 4.04 2.30 -13.23
C LEU A 144 4.83 1.60 -14.35
N PRO A 145 4.46 1.78 -15.64
CA PRO A 145 5.16 1.17 -16.78
C PRO A 145 6.65 1.49 -16.87
N ASP A 146 7.08 2.65 -16.40
CA ASP A 146 8.48 3.08 -16.31
C ASP A 146 9.21 2.52 -15.06
N ALA A 147 8.57 1.59 -14.36
CA ALA A 147 9.03 1.01 -13.11
C ALA A 147 9.18 2.00 -11.95
N SER A 148 8.62 3.20 -12.06
CA SER A 148 8.48 4.08 -10.89
C SER A 148 7.43 3.56 -9.93
N LEU A 149 7.65 3.79 -8.63
CA LEU A 149 6.79 3.35 -7.53
C LEU A 149 6.12 4.55 -6.88
N GLU A 150 4.80 4.56 -6.82
CA GLU A 150 4.03 5.54 -6.07
C GLU A 150 3.24 4.87 -4.95
N MET A 151 3.31 5.43 -3.76
CA MET A 151 2.71 4.88 -2.55
C MET A 151 1.86 5.92 -1.85
N CYS A 152 0.71 5.51 -1.35
CA CYS A 152 -0.16 6.30 -0.50
C CYS A 152 -0.50 5.50 0.75
N GLY A 153 -0.29 6.09 1.90
CA GLY A 153 -0.59 5.47 3.19
C GLY A 153 -1.54 6.34 4.01
N LEU A 154 -2.36 5.67 4.81
CA LEU A 154 -3.38 6.26 5.67
C LEU A 154 -3.33 5.57 7.03
N ALA A 155 -3.27 6.35 8.11
CA ALA A 155 -3.41 5.81 9.46
C ALA A 155 -4.39 6.63 10.29
N PHE A 156 -5.15 5.94 11.15
CA PHE A 156 -6.13 6.54 12.06
C PHE A 156 -6.43 5.60 13.22
N LYS A 157 -7.14 6.12 14.22
CA LYS A 157 -7.68 5.33 15.34
C LYS A 157 -9.19 5.31 15.28
N SER A 158 -9.81 4.17 15.64
CA SER A 158 -11.25 3.98 15.64
C SER A 158 -11.71 3.35 16.95
N ALA A 159 -12.87 3.76 17.43
CA ALA A 159 -13.55 3.09 18.56
C ALA A 159 -14.26 1.79 18.15
N LEU A 160 -14.40 1.52 16.85
CA LEU A 160 -14.93 0.26 16.36
C LEU A 160 -13.94 -0.88 16.60
N PRO A 161 -14.40 -2.08 16.98
CA PRO A 161 -13.54 -3.26 17.09
C PRO A 161 -12.96 -3.65 15.72
N ALA A 162 -11.77 -4.25 15.68
CA ALA A 162 -11.09 -4.63 14.45
C ALA A 162 -11.94 -5.54 13.54
N SER A 163 -12.79 -6.38 14.13
CA SER A 163 -13.71 -7.25 13.38
C SER A 163 -14.77 -6.50 12.56
N GLN A 164 -15.03 -5.23 12.85
CA GLN A 164 -15.98 -4.37 12.15
C GLN A 164 -15.32 -3.42 11.17
N ILE A 165 -13.99 -3.35 11.15
CA ILE A 165 -13.25 -2.45 10.27
C ILE A 165 -12.70 -3.24 9.08
N ARG A 166 -13.05 -2.77 7.89
CA ARG A 166 -12.60 -3.29 6.59
C ARG A 166 -12.01 -2.15 5.77
N PRO A 167 -11.27 -2.45 4.69
CA PRO A 167 -10.79 -1.42 3.77
C PRO A 167 -11.90 -0.51 3.22
N ASP A 168 -13.10 -1.06 3.00
CA ASP A 168 -14.29 -0.40 2.46
C ASP A 168 -15.29 0.08 3.52
N THR A 169 -14.96 -0.03 4.82
CA THR A 169 -15.85 0.44 5.89
C THR A 169 -16.07 1.94 5.80
N HIS A 170 -17.35 2.34 5.78
CA HIS A 170 -17.74 3.73 5.86
C HIS A 170 -17.71 4.22 7.32
N LEU A 171 -16.67 4.98 7.65
CA LEU A 171 -16.48 5.54 8.99
C LEU A 171 -17.16 6.90 9.09
N GLN A 172 -18.16 7.00 10.01
CA GLN A 172 -18.87 8.23 10.32
C GLN A 172 -19.30 8.20 11.79
N PRO A 173 -18.92 9.19 12.61
CA PRO A 173 -18.06 10.33 12.27
C PRO A 173 -16.60 9.89 12.00
N LEU A 174 -15.84 10.85 11.47
CA LEU A 174 -14.38 10.65 11.33
C LEU A 174 -13.72 10.36 12.69
N PRO A 175 -12.59 9.65 12.70
CA PRO A 175 -11.79 9.43 13.89
C PRO A 175 -11.47 10.74 14.62
N ALA A 176 -11.71 10.80 15.93
CA ALA A 176 -11.58 12.04 16.73
C ALA A 176 -10.15 12.63 16.70
N GLU A 177 -9.13 11.76 16.64
CA GLU A 177 -7.72 12.19 16.56
C GLU A 177 -7.29 12.59 15.15
N GLY A 178 -8.21 12.54 14.15
CA GLY A 178 -7.90 12.84 12.77
C GLY A 178 -7.27 11.65 12.01
N ILE A 179 -6.70 11.98 10.86
CA ILE A 179 -6.17 11.01 9.89
C ILE A 179 -4.77 11.46 9.47
N ASP A 180 -3.79 10.57 9.59
CA ASP A 180 -2.46 10.75 9.03
C ASP A 180 -2.40 10.22 7.60
N LEU A 181 -2.08 11.10 6.65
CA LEU A 181 -1.89 10.76 5.24
C LEU A 181 -0.41 10.86 4.87
N ARG A 182 0.07 9.89 4.14
CA ARG A 182 1.45 9.82 3.63
C ARG A 182 1.42 9.48 2.15
N ALA A 183 2.29 10.11 1.38
CA ALA A 183 2.53 9.72 0.00
C ALA A 183 4.02 9.81 -0.31
N SER A 184 4.50 8.90 -1.13
CA SER A 184 5.86 8.93 -1.66
C SER A 184 5.87 8.43 -3.10
N ALA A 185 6.79 8.97 -3.89
CA ALA A 185 7.11 8.46 -5.22
C ALA A 185 8.62 8.24 -5.31
N GLY A 186 9.02 7.16 -5.93
CA GLY A 186 10.43 6.81 -6.09
C GLY A 186 10.69 6.11 -7.42
N THR A 187 11.92 6.22 -7.87
CA THR A 187 12.45 5.50 -9.03
C THR A 187 13.59 4.60 -8.58
N LEU A 188 13.81 3.51 -9.29
CA LEU A 188 14.91 2.62 -8.96
C LEU A 188 16.22 3.18 -9.50
N SER A 189 17.27 3.15 -8.69
CA SER A 189 18.61 3.57 -9.11
C SER A 189 19.15 2.68 -10.22
N GLU A 190 19.71 3.28 -11.25
CA GLU A 190 20.37 2.59 -12.37
C GLU A 190 21.59 1.75 -11.93
N TYR A 191 22.17 2.09 -10.78
CA TYR A 191 23.34 1.37 -10.23
C TYR A 191 23.00 0.04 -9.56
N LEU A 192 21.70 -0.32 -9.49
CA LEU A 192 21.28 -1.55 -8.84
C LEU A 192 21.57 -2.77 -9.71
N THR A 193 22.51 -3.61 -9.27
CA THR A 193 22.89 -4.82 -9.98
C THR A 193 21.91 -5.97 -9.77
N VAL A 194 21.92 -6.95 -10.69
CA VAL A 194 21.13 -8.20 -10.56
C VAL A 194 21.48 -8.93 -9.26
N ALA A 195 22.76 -8.96 -8.87
CA ALA A 195 23.20 -9.62 -7.64
C ALA A 195 22.58 -8.99 -6.37
N HIS A 196 22.46 -7.68 -6.31
CA HIS A 196 21.79 -7.00 -5.19
C HIS A 196 20.31 -7.37 -5.10
N ARG A 197 19.64 -7.49 -6.26
CA ARG A 197 18.21 -7.87 -6.32
C ARG A 197 18.01 -9.31 -5.83
N GLN A 198 18.81 -10.24 -6.32
CA GLN A 198 18.75 -11.65 -5.91
C GLN A 198 19.06 -11.82 -4.42
N GLY A 199 20.08 -11.14 -3.90
CA GLY A 199 20.45 -11.22 -2.49
C GLY A 199 19.36 -10.75 -1.53
N LEU A 200 18.49 -9.82 -1.96
CA LEU A 200 17.32 -9.41 -1.16
C LEU A 200 16.25 -10.51 -1.14
N HIS A 201 15.97 -11.12 -2.28
CA HIS A 201 15.01 -12.23 -2.37
C HIS A 201 15.44 -13.41 -1.50
N ASP A 202 16.69 -13.85 -1.64
CA ASP A 202 17.29 -14.95 -0.85
C ASP A 202 17.25 -14.66 0.66
N LEU A 203 17.39 -13.38 1.07
CA LEU A 203 17.26 -12.98 2.47
C LEU A 203 15.85 -13.22 2.98
N LEU A 204 14.82 -12.78 2.22
CA LEU A 204 13.43 -12.93 2.59
C LEU A 204 12.99 -14.40 2.61
N GLU A 205 13.49 -15.22 1.68
CA GLU A 205 13.24 -16.67 1.68
C GLU A 205 13.84 -17.33 2.94
N ARG A 206 15.11 -17.09 3.22
CA ARG A 206 15.80 -17.66 4.41
C ARG A 206 15.12 -17.28 5.72
N THR A 207 14.52 -16.10 5.79
CA THR A 207 13.79 -15.61 6.97
C THR A 207 12.30 -15.96 6.95
N GLN A 208 11.84 -16.76 5.98
CA GLN A 208 10.46 -17.23 5.82
C GLN A 208 9.42 -16.10 5.70
N HIS A 209 9.80 -14.99 5.10
CA HIS A 209 8.90 -13.85 4.92
C HIS A 209 8.21 -13.80 3.56
N VAL A 210 8.66 -14.58 2.57
CA VAL A 210 8.11 -14.56 1.20
C VAL A 210 6.61 -14.85 1.17
N GLY A 211 6.10 -15.70 2.07
CA GLY A 211 4.65 -15.98 2.18
C GLY A 211 3.77 -14.77 2.54
N LYS A 212 4.37 -13.61 2.84
CA LYS A 212 3.66 -12.34 3.02
C LYS A 212 3.47 -11.56 1.72
N ILE A 213 3.95 -12.09 0.59
CA ILE A 213 3.73 -11.59 -0.76
C ILE A 213 2.71 -12.51 -1.43
N ILE A 214 1.56 -11.98 -1.83
CA ILE A 214 0.46 -12.76 -2.39
C ILE A 214 0.06 -12.16 -3.73
N ASP A 215 0.08 -12.98 -4.78
CA ASP A 215 -0.45 -12.61 -6.10
C ASP A 215 -1.98 -12.74 -6.11
N LEU A 216 -2.67 -11.65 -6.40
CA LEU A 216 -4.12 -11.62 -6.53
C LEU A 216 -4.58 -11.67 -8.00
N GLY A 217 -3.64 -11.74 -8.92
CA GLY A 217 -3.89 -11.89 -10.34
C GLY A 217 -4.08 -10.57 -11.11
N VAL A 218 -4.43 -10.73 -12.37
CA VAL A 218 -4.62 -9.61 -13.31
C VAL A 218 -5.94 -8.91 -13.05
N LEU A 219 -5.89 -7.58 -12.97
CA LEU A 219 -7.07 -6.74 -12.82
C LEU A 219 -7.78 -6.54 -14.18
N LYS A 220 -9.08 -6.75 -14.20
CA LYS A 220 -9.94 -6.34 -15.33
C LYS A 220 -10.50 -4.96 -14.99
N PRO A 221 -10.16 -3.90 -15.76
CA PRO A 221 -10.65 -2.57 -15.48
C PRO A 221 -12.18 -2.52 -15.57
N GLU A 222 -12.83 -2.00 -14.55
CA GLU A 222 -14.27 -1.77 -14.56
C GLU A 222 -14.60 -0.63 -15.55
N GLY A 223 -15.47 -0.90 -16.51
CA GLY A 223 -15.95 0.10 -17.47
C GLY A 223 -15.58 -0.16 -18.93
N ASP A 224 -14.89 -1.25 -19.26
CA ASP A 224 -14.61 -1.62 -20.66
C ASP A 224 -15.76 -2.41 -21.35
N ASP A 225 -16.77 -2.88 -20.60
CA ASP A 225 -17.90 -3.66 -21.14
C ASP A 225 -19.05 -2.79 -21.71
N ALA A 226 -18.91 -1.47 -21.80
CA ALA A 226 -19.96 -0.56 -22.24
C ALA A 226 -19.95 -0.24 -23.76
N THR A 227 -19.11 -0.93 -24.56
CA THR A 227 -19.11 -0.77 -26.04
C THR A 227 -18.80 -2.12 -26.70
N ALA A 228 -19.78 -2.99 -26.75
CA ALA A 228 -19.86 -4.08 -27.71
C ALA A 228 -21.26 -4.09 -28.33
#